data_08d79e29e836824b27db0789fdf34cf3
#
_entry.id   08d79e29e836824b27db0789fdf34cf3
#
_cell.length_a   1.000
_cell.length_b   1.000
_cell.length_c   1.000
_cell.angle_alpha   90.00
_cell.angle_beta   90.00
_cell.angle_gamma   90.00
#
_symmetry.space_group_name_H-M   'P 1'
#
loop_
_entity.id
_entity.type
_entity.pdbx_description
1 polymer ?
#
loop_
_entity_poly.entity_id
_entity_poly.type
_entity_poly.pdbx_seq_one_letter_code
_entity_poly.pdbx_strand_id
1 'polypeptide(L)'
;MRVMVLALAAALFSTAAMAQDKPPPPAAKQAKQAKPKAAPAKPQSIAAKLQACLEIDDATKERLNCYDAIFKPAPKPKAPAAKGVMDCRFIKEEDERLTCFNGFAEKIPKLPQ
;
A
#
# COMPACT_ATOMS: atom_id res chain seq x y z
N MET A 1 -43.47 31.49 -49.85
CA MET A 1 -44.13 32.44 -48.94
C MET A 1 -43.97 31.95 -47.52
N ARG A 2 -43.61 32.85 -46.66
CA ARG A 2 -43.53 32.82 -45.20
C ARG A 2 -42.19 32.39 -44.64
N VAL A 3 -41.49 33.42 -44.38
CA VAL A 3 -40.31 33.58 -43.56
C VAL A 3 -40.67 33.20 -42.14
N MET A 4 -39.91 32.32 -41.55
CA MET A 4 -39.95 32.14 -40.10
C MET A 4 -38.57 32.38 -39.56
N VAL A 5 -38.50 33.47 -38.83
CA VAL A 5 -37.34 33.95 -38.10
C VAL A 5 -37.14 33.02 -36.91
N LEU A 6 -36.03 32.34 -36.84
CA LEU A 6 -35.61 31.60 -35.69
C LEU A 6 -34.62 32.41 -34.89
N ALA A 7 -35.06 32.79 -33.73
CA ALA A 7 -34.27 33.49 -32.73
C ALA A 7 -33.14 32.60 -32.20
N LEU A 8 -31.93 33.10 -32.33
CA LEU A 8 -30.76 32.52 -31.66
C LEU A 8 -30.81 32.87 -30.18
N ALA A 9 -31.02 31.87 -29.35
CA ALA A 9 -30.74 31.99 -27.94
C ALA A 9 -29.31 31.50 -27.71
N ALA A 10 -28.39 32.45 -27.57
CA ALA A 10 -27.02 32.15 -27.14
C ALA A 10 -27.04 31.89 -25.64
N ALA A 11 -27.03 30.65 -25.25
CA ALA A 11 -26.76 30.25 -23.87
C ALA A 11 -25.26 30.31 -23.62
N LEU A 12 -24.84 31.36 -22.95
CA LEU A 12 -23.49 31.47 -22.42
C LEU A 12 -23.37 30.51 -21.23
N PHE A 13 -22.87 29.32 -21.47
CA PHE A 13 -22.40 28.46 -20.39
C PHE A 13 -21.07 29.01 -19.90
N SER A 14 -21.12 29.80 -18.86
CA SER A 14 -19.97 30.10 -18.04
C SER A 14 -19.58 28.79 -17.32
N THR A 15 -18.65 28.05 -17.88
CA THR A 15 -17.96 27.01 -17.16
C THR A 15 -17.07 27.69 -16.13
N ALA A 16 -17.59 27.83 -14.93
CA ALA A 16 -16.76 28.06 -13.78
C ALA A 16 -15.81 26.84 -13.67
N ALA A 17 -14.58 27.05 -14.09
CA ALA A 17 -13.51 26.14 -13.75
C ALA A 17 -13.41 26.12 -12.22
N MET A 18 -14.06 25.18 -11.60
CA MET A 18 -13.75 24.80 -10.23
C MET A 18 -12.34 24.26 -10.28
N ALA A 19 -11.39 25.14 -9.98
CA ALA A 19 -10.10 24.69 -9.54
C ALA A 19 -10.37 23.80 -8.33
N GLN A 20 -10.37 22.51 -8.54
CA GLN A 20 -10.32 21.58 -7.44
C GLN A 20 -8.96 21.78 -6.83
N ASP A 21 -8.91 22.64 -5.85
CA ASP A 21 -7.85 22.60 -4.85
C ASP A 21 -7.93 21.21 -4.23
N LYS A 22 -7.24 20.30 -4.89
CA LYS A 22 -6.99 18.99 -4.31
C LYS A 22 -6.18 19.25 -3.06
N PRO A 23 -6.73 19.04 -1.87
CA PRO A 23 -5.96 19.23 -0.67
C PRO A 23 -4.71 18.36 -0.79
N PRO A 24 -3.54 18.86 -0.41
CA PRO A 24 -2.33 18.06 -0.48
C PRO A 24 -2.58 16.78 0.29
N PRO A 25 -2.18 15.63 -0.26
CA PRO A 25 -2.44 14.37 0.39
C PRO A 25 -1.88 14.41 1.82
N PRO A 26 -2.60 13.87 2.81
CA PRO A 26 -2.19 13.94 4.21
C PRO A 26 -0.88 13.21 4.53
N ALA A 27 -0.22 12.69 3.53
CA ALA A 27 1.09 12.05 3.63
C ALA A 27 2.16 12.92 4.31
N ALA A 28 2.11 14.24 4.15
CA ALA A 28 3.07 15.14 4.79
C ALA A 28 2.88 15.25 6.32
N LYS A 29 1.68 14.98 6.82
CA LYS A 29 1.40 14.97 8.26
C LYS A 29 1.71 13.62 8.90
N GLN A 30 1.62 12.55 8.16
CA GLN A 30 1.97 11.22 8.64
C GLN A 30 3.47 11.02 8.80
N ALA A 31 4.28 11.68 8.00
CA ALA A 31 5.73 11.64 8.14
C ALA A 31 6.24 12.22 9.48
N LYS A 32 5.48 13.09 10.13
CA LYS A 32 5.82 13.64 11.44
C LYS A 32 5.37 12.76 12.62
N GLN A 33 4.43 11.86 12.41
CA GLN A 33 3.98 10.92 13.42
C GLN A 33 4.80 9.62 13.45
N ALA A 34 5.57 9.37 12.41
CA ALA A 34 6.36 8.15 12.27
C ALA A 34 7.71 8.20 13.01
N LYS A 35 7.88 9.08 13.99
CA LYS A 35 8.98 8.99 14.92
C LYS A 35 8.46 8.78 16.34
N PRO A 36 8.05 7.57 16.70
CA PRO A 36 8.27 7.18 18.06
C PRO A 36 9.79 7.27 18.23
N LYS A 37 10.25 8.07 19.15
CA LYS A 37 11.58 7.96 19.71
C LYS A 37 11.65 6.56 20.29
N ALA A 38 11.91 5.58 19.44
CA ALA A 38 12.22 4.26 19.89
C ALA A 38 13.48 4.41 20.73
N ALA A 39 13.35 4.18 22.01
CA ALA A 39 14.49 3.76 22.83
C ALA A 39 15.27 2.73 22.00
N PRO A 40 16.62 2.63 22.12
CA PRO A 40 17.38 1.68 21.35
C PRO A 40 16.76 0.31 21.55
N ALA A 41 15.88 -0.04 20.64
CA ALA A 41 15.17 -1.29 20.68
C ALA A 41 16.23 -2.37 20.47
N LYS A 42 16.27 -3.32 21.37
CA LYS A 42 16.98 -4.58 21.14
C LYS A 42 16.63 -5.05 19.73
N PRO A 43 17.60 -5.55 18.94
CA PRO A 43 17.30 -5.99 17.59
C PRO A 43 16.16 -7.00 17.63
N GLN A 44 15.02 -6.61 17.10
CA GLN A 44 13.85 -7.47 17.05
C GLN A 44 14.17 -8.68 16.17
N SER A 45 13.76 -9.85 16.61
CA SER A 45 13.86 -11.05 15.79
C SER A 45 13.05 -10.89 14.51
N ILE A 46 13.41 -11.57 13.44
CA ILE A 46 12.66 -11.59 12.19
C ILE A 46 11.21 -11.99 12.45
N ALA A 47 10.98 -12.97 13.32
CA ALA A 47 9.63 -13.38 13.72
C ALA A 47 8.82 -12.24 14.33
N ALA A 48 9.41 -11.45 15.23
CA ALA A 48 8.73 -10.29 15.82
C ALA A 48 8.41 -9.22 14.77
N LYS A 49 9.31 -8.99 13.82
CA LYS A 49 9.08 -8.04 12.71
C LYS A 49 7.94 -8.50 11.81
N LEU A 50 7.89 -9.79 11.48
CA LEU A 50 6.81 -10.36 10.68
C LEU A 50 5.46 -10.25 11.39
N GLN A 51 5.43 -10.52 12.70
CA GLN A 51 4.21 -10.33 13.49
C GLN A 51 3.75 -8.88 13.55
N ALA A 52 4.68 -7.93 13.63
CA ALA A 52 4.34 -6.50 13.59
C ALA A 52 3.68 -6.12 12.25
N CYS A 53 4.06 -6.74 11.14
CA CYS A 53 3.42 -6.51 9.85
C CYS A 53 1.97 -7.00 9.81
N LEU A 54 1.61 -8.00 10.61
CA LEU A 54 0.23 -8.49 10.71
C LEU A 54 -0.73 -7.49 11.35
N GLU A 55 -0.23 -6.51 12.10
CA GLU A 55 -1.04 -5.42 12.67
C GLU A 55 -1.52 -4.41 11.61
N ILE A 56 -0.93 -4.43 10.42
CA ILE A 56 -1.36 -3.63 9.29
C ILE A 56 -2.54 -4.34 8.62
N ASP A 57 -3.51 -3.57 8.12
CA ASP A 57 -4.67 -4.13 7.45
C ASP A 57 -4.31 -5.15 6.37
N ASP A 58 -5.03 -6.26 6.37
CA ASP A 58 -4.80 -7.33 5.42
C ASP A 58 -5.10 -6.89 3.97
N ALA A 59 -4.51 -7.58 3.02
CA ALA A 59 -4.63 -7.31 1.59
C ALA A 59 -4.24 -5.87 1.19
N THR A 60 -3.43 -5.18 1.99
CA THR A 60 -2.94 -3.83 1.69
C THR A 60 -1.50 -3.85 1.17
N LYS A 61 -1.20 -2.85 0.36
CA LYS A 61 0.18 -2.63 -0.11
C LYS A 61 1.11 -2.27 1.04
N GLU A 62 0.61 -1.61 2.06
CA GLU A 62 1.35 -1.24 3.27
C GLU A 62 1.86 -2.47 4.01
N ARG A 63 1.02 -3.48 4.16
CA ARG A 63 1.45 -4.76 4.75
C ARG A 63 2.53 -5.43 3.90
N LEU A 64 2.36 -5.45 2.57
CA LEU A 64 3.38 -5.98 1.68
C LEU A 64 4.71 -5.22 1.80
N ASN A 65 4.66 -3.89 1.82
CA ASN A 65 5.84 -3.06 1.99
C ASN A 65 6.56 -3.33 3.32
N CYS A 66 5.80 -3.63 4.38
CA CYS A 66 6.36 -4.03 5.66
C CYS A 66 7.19 -5.31 5.53
N TYR A 67 6.67 -6.32 4.87
CA TYR A 67 7.39 -7.56 4.59
C TYR A 67 8.58 -7.35 3.67
N ASP A 68 8.41 -6.57 2.60
CA ASP A 68 9.46 -6.26 1.64
C ASP A 68 10.62 -5.45 2.27
N ALA A 69 10.35 -4.72 3.34
CA ALA A 69 11.40 -4.07 4.13
C ALA A 69 12.24 -5.07 4.94
N ILE A 70 11.66 -6.19 5.34
CA ILE A 70 12.37 -7.29 6.03
C ILE A 70 13.14 -8.14 5.02
N PHE A 71 12.49 -8.51 3.93
CA PHE A 71 13.06 -9.33 2.86
C PHE A 71 12.91 -8.63 1.52
N LYS A 72 13.95 -7.96 1.07
CA LYS A 72 13.93 -7.23 -0.22
C LYS A 72 13.44 -8.13 -1.34
N PRO A 73 12.46 -7.68 -2.14
CA PRO A 73 12.00 -8.44 -3.31
C PRO A 73 13.15 -8.77 -4.26
N ALA A 74 13.19 -10.00 -4.70
CA ALA A 74 14.14 -10.47 -5.71
C ALA A 74 13.41 -11.41 -6.68
N PRO A 75 12.46 -10.90 -7.47
CA PRO A 75 11.58 -11.72 -8.28
C PRO A 75 12.36 -12.57 -9.27
N LYS A 76 11.96 -13.84 -9.39
CA LYS A 76 12.49 -14.78 -10.36
C LYS A 76 11.41 -15.18 -11.35
N PRO A 77 11.74 -15.39 -12.64
CA PRO A 77 10.76 -15.76 -13.68
C PRO A 77 9.99 -17.04 -13.35
N LYS A 78 10.61 -17.95 -12.63
CA LYS A 78 10.02 -19.18 -12.12
C LYS A 78 10.42 -19.35 -10.66
N ALA A 79 9.67 -18.68 -9.78
CA ALA A 79 9.88 -18.88 -8.36
C ALA A 79 9.48 -20.31 -7.98
N PRO A 80 10.35 -21.06 -7.29
CA PRO A 80 9.95 -22.36 -6.76
C PRO A 80 8.90 -22.15 -5.65
N ALA A 81 8.12 -23.19 -5.36
CA ALA A 81 7.21 -23.15 -4.23
C ALA A 81 7.99 -22.81 -2.96
N ALA A 82 7.47 -21.83 -2.20
CA ALA A 82 8.14 -21.33 -1.01
C ALA A 82 8.20 -22.42 0.07
N LYS A 83 9.38 -22.77 0.49
CA LYS A 83 9.65 -23.69 1.62
C LYS A 83 9.78 -22.96 2.94
N GLY A 84 10.06 -21.68 2.89
CA GLY A 84 10.20 -20.80 4.05
C GLY A 84 9.84 -19.37 3.69
N VAL A 85 9.65 -18.54 4.72
CA VAL A 85 9.25 -17.13 4.55
C VAL A 85 10.18 -16.33 3.64
N MET A 86 11.47 -16.66 3.66
CA MET A 86 12.47 -15.97 2.81
C MET A 86 12.25 -16.21 1.31
N ASP A 87 11.61 -17.32 0.95
CA ASP A 87 11.38 -17.68 -0.45
C ASP A 87 10.26 -16.83 -1.07
N CYS A 88 9.38 -16.29 -0.25
CA CYS A 88 8.28 -15.42 -0.72
C CYS A 88 8.81 -14.22 -1.53
N ARG A 89 10.00 -13.72 -1.21
CA ARG A 89 10.61 -12.58 -1.91
C ARG A 89 10.89 -12.84 -3.40
N PHE A 90 10.93 -14.11 -3.81
CA PHE A 90 11.17 -14.48 -5.20
C PHE A 90 9.91 -14.45 -6.06
N ILE A 91 8.74 -14.35 -5.45
CA ILE A 91 7.45 -14.25 -6.15
C ILE A 91 7.35 -12.88 -6.79
N LYS A 92 7.05 -12.87 -8.09
CA LYS A 92 6.97 -11.65 -8.88
C LYS A 92 5.69 -10.86 -8.60
N GLU A 93 4.57 -11.56 -8.55
CA GLU A 93 3.26 -10.94 -8.37
C GLU A 93 3.08 -10.50 -6.91
N GLU A 94 2.72 -9.23 -6.72
CA GLU A 94 2.63 -8.61 -5.39
C GLU A 94 1.58 -9.30 -4.50
N ASP A 95 0.42 -9.63 -5.05
CA ASP A 95 -0.67 -10.28 -4.30
C ASP A 95 -0.29 -11.69 -3.85
N GLU A 96 0.38 -12.44 -4.72
CA GLU A 96 0.87 -13.78 -4.40
C GLU A 96 1.99 -13.71 -3.37
N ARG A 97 2.88 -12.71 -3.48
CA ARG A 97 3.95 -12.49 -2.52
C ARG A 97 3.39 -12.13 -1.15
N LEU A 98 2.39 -11.25 -1.09
CA LEU A 98 1.69 -10.90 0.16
C LEU A 98 1.03 -12.13 0.79
N THR A 99 0.30 -12.91 0.01
CA THR A 99 -0.34 -14.15 0.46
C THR A 99 0.68 -15.13 1.02
N CYS A 100 1.82 -15.27 0.35
CA CYS A 100 2.91 -16.12 0.80
C CYS A 100 3.45 -15.67 2.18
N PHE A 101 3.75 -14.38 2.34
CA PHE A 101 4.23 -13.85 3.61
C PHE A 101 3.21 -14.00 4.73
N ASN A 102 1.94 -13.69 4.48
CA ASN A 102 0.87 -13.87 5.46
C ASN A 102 0.80 -15.33 5.94
N GLY A 103 0.84 -16.27 5.02
CA GLY A 103 0.76 -17.69 5.35
C GLY A 103 1.89 -18.19 6.28
N PHE A 104 3.07 -17.60 6.20
CA PHE A 104 4.16 -17.90 7.14
C PHE A 104 4.06 -17.09 8.43
N ALA A 105 3.76 -15.79 8.34
CA ALA A 105 3.70 -14.91 9.50
C ALA A 105 2.60 -15.33 10.50
N GLU A 106 1.44 -15.74 10.02
CA GLU A 106 0.31 -16.21 10.84
C GLU A 106 0.61 -17.51 11.59
N LYS A 107 1.52 -18.32 11.07
CA LYS A 107 1.93 -19.59 11.71
C LYS A 107 2.97 -19.39 12.81
N ILE A 108 3.53 -18.21 12.95
CA ILE A 108 4.48 -17.90 14.02
C ILE A 108 3.72 -17.84 15.35
N PRO A 109 4.12 -18.57 16.38
CA PRO A 109 3.52 -18.44 17.71
C PRO A 109 3.62 -16.99 18.19
N LYS A 110 2.56 -16.48 18.82
CA LYS A 110 2.59 -15.13 19.41
C LYS A 110 3.75 -15.03 20.38
N LEU A 111 4.65 -14.13 20.08
CA LEU A 111 5.76 -13.83 20.98
C LEU A 111 5.27 -12.94 22.14
N PRO A 112 5.74 -13.14 23.36
CA PRO A 112 5.44 -12.24 24.46
C PRO A 112 5.99 -10.86 24.14
N GLN A 113 5.13 -9.86 24.26
CA GLN A 113 5.47 -8.45 24.09
C GLN A 113 5.99 -7.85 25.42
#